data_81051beeb56563337cb43ce698b41045
#
_entry.id   81051beeb56563337cb43ce698b41045
#
_cell.length_a   1.000
_cell.length_b   1.000
_cell.length_c   1.000
_cell.angle_alpha   90.00
_cell.angle_beta   90.00
_cell.angle_gamma   90.00
#
_symmetry.space_group_name_H-M   'P 1'
#
loop_
_entity.id
_entity.type
_entity.pdbx_description
1 polymer ?
#
loop_
_entity_poly.entity_id
_entity_poly.type
_entity_poly.pdbx_seq_one_letter_code
_entity_poly.pdbx_strand_id
1 'polypeptide(L)'
;LRLGAKGIVLENEHLAVLVWPEKGADILSIRHKGKDFDPMWVSPWGVRSPHAVQTARDSHVAWMDAYAGGWQELFPNGGASCIHHGAELPFHGEASMSPWEWEVLPDGVRFFVRLVRSPFTLERTMRLSPDGPVLTVEGRATNHGRVPFE
;
A
#
# COMPACT_ATOMS: atom_id res chain seq x y z
N LEU A 1 7.15 -9.50 -10.13
CA LEU A 1 7.41 -8.08 -10.43
C LEU A 1 8.73 -7.96 -11.19
N ARG A 2 8.81 -7.01 -12.14
CA ARG A 2 10.06 -6.71 -12.84
C ARG A 2 11.06 -6.07 -11.86
N LEU A 3 12.36 -6.21 -12.11
CA LEU A 3 13.46 -5.61 -11.33
C LEU A 3 13.65 -6.17 -9.91
N GLY A 4 13.27 -7.43 -9.66
CA GLY A 4 13.56 -8.10 -8.39
C GLY A 4 12.65 -7.71 -7.22
N ALA A 5 11.63 -6.86 -7.43
CA ALA A 5 10.63 -6.57 -6.40
C ALA A 5 9.81 -7.83 -6.07
N LYS A 6 9.64 -8.11 -4.79
CA LYS A 6 8.83 -9.23 -4.30
C LYS A 6 7.38 -8.80 -4.19
N GLY A 7 6.48 -9.58 -4.78
CA GLY A 7 5.03 -9.37 -4.64
C GLY A 7 4.38 -10.54 -3.92
N ILE A 8 3.27 -10.26 -3.25
CA ILE A 8 2.39 -11.26 -2.66
C ILE A 8 1.20 -11.42 -3.58
N VAL A 9 0.85 -12.66 -3.90
CA VAL A 9 -0.32 -12.98 -4.73
C VAL A 9 -1.34 -13.71 -3.87
N LEU A 10 -2.57 -13.14 -3.80
CA LEU A 10 -3.74 -13.82 -3.30
C LEU A 10 -4.52 -14.30 -4.54
N GLU A 11 -4.89 -15.56 -4.56
CA GLU A 11 -5.51 -16.15 -5.75
C GLU A 11 -6.56 -17.18 -5.38
N ASN A 12 -7.71 -17.13 -6.08
CA ASN A 12 -8.74 -18.16 -6.09
C ASN A 12 -9.19 -18.43 -7.54
N GLU A 13 -10.29 -19.15 -7.74
CA GLU A 13 -10.85 -19.44 -9.07
C GLU A 13 -11.31 -18.17 -9.81
N HIS A 14 -11.66 -17.11 -9.11
CA HIS A 14 -12.28 -15.89 -9.63
C HIS A 14 -11.31 -14.73 -9.82
N LEU A 15 -10.42 -14.53 -8.85
CA LEU A 15 -9.52 -13.38 -8.78
C LEU A 15 -8.06 -13.79 -8.61
N ALA A 16 -7.16 -12.96 -9.14
CA ALA A 16 -5.76 -12.91 -8.77
C ALA A 16 -5.41 -11.46 -8.37
N VAL A 17 -4.96 -11.27 -7.14
CA VAL A 17 -4.61 -9.96 -6.56
C VAL A 17 -3.12 -9.91 -6.28
N LEU A 18 -2.43 -8.92 -6.84
CA LEU A 18 -1.01 -8.69 -6.62
C LEU A 18 -0.80 -7.52 -5.69
N VAL A 19 -0.12 -7.75 -4.58
CA VAL A 19 0.23 -6.74 -3.58
C VAL A 19 1.74 -6.55 -3.51
N TRP A 20 2.19 -5.31 -3.36
CA TRP A 20 3.60 -4.95 -3.24
C TRP A 20 3.95 -4.46 -1.84
N PRO A 21 4.43 -5.34 -0.93
CA PRO A 21 4.68 -4.98 0.46
C PRO A 21 5.82 -3.98 0.66
N GLU A 22 6.84 -4.02 -0.21
CA GLU A 22 8.02 -3.15 -0.09
C GLU A 22 7.72 -1.66 -0.24
N LYS A 23 6.51 -1.32 -0.73
CA LYS A 23 6.02 0.05 -0.87
C LYS A 23 4.52 0.10 -0.60
N GLY A 24 4.14 0.60 0.58
CA GLY A 24 2.74 0.89 0.93
C GLY A 24 1.80 -0.31 1.02
N ALA A 25 2.28 -1.54 0.79
CA ALA A 25 1.46 -2.70 0.51
C ALA A 25 0.42 -2.40 -0.60
N ASP A 26 0.87 -1.70 -1.66
CA ASP A 26 0.04 -1.28 -2.79
C ASP A 26 -0.59 -2.49 -3.49
N ILE A 27 -1.88 -2.42 -3.79
CA ILE A 27 -2.55 -3.39 -4.64
C ILE A 27 -2.32 -2.99 -6.10
N LEU A 28 -1.42 -3.68 -6.78
CA LEU A 28 -1.02 -3.35 -8.15
C LEU A 28 -1.94 -3.94 -9.22
N SER A 29 -2.65 -5.02 -8.88
CA SER A 29 -3.49 -5.74 -9.84
C SER A 29 -4.63 -6.42 -9.09
N ILE A 30 -5.84 -6.38 -9.67
CA ILE A 30 -7.02 -7.15 -9.25
C ILE A 30 -7.61 -7.77 -10.52
N ARG A 31 -7.01 -8.85 -10.99
CA ARG A 31 -7.43 -9.50 -12.23
C ARG A 31 -8.64 -10.40 -12.02
N HIS A 32 -9.73 -10.11 -12.71
CA HIS A 32 -10.89 -10.98 -12.81
C HIS A 32 -10.66 -12.06 -13.88
N LYS A 33 -10.43 -13.30 -13.46
CA LYS A 33 -10.03 -14.40 -14.35
C LYS A 33 -11.07 -14.71 -15.43
N GLY A 34 -12.35 -14.78 -15.06
CA GLY A 34 -13.42 -15.12 -16.00
C GLY A 34 -13.71 -14.07 -17.07
N LYS A 35 -13.33 -12.80 -16.82
CA LYS A 35 -13.53 -11.69 -17.77
C LYS A 35 -12.24 -11.21 -18.42
N ASP A 36 -11.09 -11.76 -17.99
CA ASP A 36 -9.74 -11.30 -18.37
C ASP A 36 -9.58 -9.78 -18.28
N PHE A 37 -10.03 -9.21 -17.16
CA PHE A 37 -10.10 -7.79 -16.91
C PHE A 37 -9.40 -7.43 -15.60
N ASP A 38 -8.63 -6.34 -15.61
CA ASP A 38 -8.02 -5.73 -14.43
C ASP A 38 -8.38 -4.24 -14.38
N PRO A 39 -9.08 -3.74 -13.35
CA PRO A 39 -9.45 -2.33 -13.23
C PRO A 39 -8.30 -1.43 -12.79
N MET A 40 -7.16 -2.01 -12.37
CA MET A 40 -6.06 -1.21 -11.85
C MET A 40 -5.31 -0.48 -12.98
N TRP A 41 -5.21 0.83 -12.85
CA TRP A 41 -4.30 1.60 -13.70
C TRP A 41 -2.85 1.27 -13.36
N VAL A 42 -2.05 1.09 -14.39
CA VAL A 42 -0.61 0.81 -14.25
C VAL A 42 0.16 1.96 -14.89
N SER A 43 1.13 2.48 -14.16
CA SER A 43 2.04 3.50 -14.67
C SER A 43 2.80 2.99 -15.90
N PRO A 44 2.91 3.78 -16.99
CA PRO A 44 3.71 3.40 -18.16
C PRO A 44 5.19 3.17 -17.83
N TRP A 45 5.68 3.73 -16.73
CA TRP A 45 7.03 3.49 -16.22
C TRP A 45 7.20 2.13 -15.53
N GLY A 46 6.09 1.47 -15.18
CA GLY A 46 6.07 0.22 -14.43
C GLY A 46 6.46 0.37 -12.96
N VAL A 47 6.68 -0.77 -12.30
CA VAL A 47 7.10 -0.81 -10.90
C VAL A 47 8.57 -0.42 -10.78
N ARG A 48 8.84 0.56 -9.93
CA ARG A 48 10.20 1.01 -9.58
C ARG A 48 10.45 0.74 -8.11
N SER A 49 11.60 0.17 -7.77
CA SER A 49 11.97 0.00 -6.37
C SER A 49 11.99 1.37 -5.67
N PRO A 50 11.39 1.51 -4.47
CA PRO A 50 11.51 2.73 -3.68
C PRO A 50 12.97 3.09 -3.39
N HIS A 51 13.85 2.10 -3.32
CA HIS A 51 15.29 2.31 -3.15
C HIS A 51 15.99 2.84 -4.40
N ALA A 52 15.37 2.76 -5.57
CA ALA A 52 15.87 3.33 -6.81
C ALA A 52 15.40 4.78 -7.02
N VAL A 53 14.43 5.24 -6.24
CA VAL A 53 13.96 6.63 -6.25
C VAL A 53 14.96 7.48 -5.48
N GLN A 54 15.81 8.19 -6.21
CA GLN A 54 16.88 8.99 -5.64
C GLN A 54 16.35 10.35 -5.15
N THR A 55 16.42 10.57 -3.83
CA THR A 55 16.67 11.87 -3.19
C THR A 55 16.00 13.12 -3.78
N ALA A 56 14.73 13.05 -4.13
CA ALA A 56 13.97 14.28 -4.29
C ALA A 56 13.81 14.94 -2.90
N ARG A 57 14.17 16.22 -2.76
CA ARG A 57 13.92 16.99 -1.52
C ARG A 57 12.42 17.16 -1.26
N ASP A 58 11.64 17.15 -2.34
CA ASP A 58 10.19 17.31 -2.31
C ASP A 58 9.53 15.93 -2.25
N SER A 59 8.74 15.72 -1.20
CA SER A 59 8.04 14.45 -0.97
C SER A 59 6.99 14.14 -2.04
N HIS A 60 6.40 15.17 -2.68
CA HIS A 60 5.48 14.99 -3.81
C HIS A 60 6.20 14.40 -5.02
N VAL A 61 7.36 14.94 -5.37
CA VAL A 61 8.17 14.41 -6.50
C VAL A 61 8.62 12.98 -6.19
N ALA A 62 9.10 12.72 -4.97
CA ALA A 62 9.51 11.38 -4.55
C ALA A 62 8.37 10.36 -4.65
N TRP A 63 7.16 10.76 -4.24
CA TRP A 63 5.97 9.92 -4.34
C TRP A 63 5.60 9.65 -5.81
N MET A 64 5.58 10.69 -6.65
CA MET A 64 5.28 10.56 -8.09
C MET A 64 6.27 9.65 -8.80
N ASP A 65 7.55 9.75 -8.47
CA ASP A 65 8.60 8.89 -9.03
C ASP A 65 8.44 7.42 -8.64
N ALA A 66 7.91 7.15 -7.45
CA ALA A 66 7.65 5.81 -6.95
C ALA A 66 6.27 5.26 -7.33
N TYR A 67 5.40 6.08 -7.92
CA TYR A 67 4.01 5.68 -8.21
C TYR A 67 3.95 4.71 -9.39
N ALA A 68 3.67 3.45 -9.08
CA ALA A 68 3.54 2.37 -10.06
C ALA A 68 2.11 2.19 -10.60
N GLY A 69 1.15 2.95 -10.07
CA GLY A 69 -0.27 2.72 -10.28
C GLY A 69 -0.88 1.89 -9.16
N GLY A 70 -2.06 1.33 -9.40
CA GLY A 70 -2.77 0.50 -8.43
C GLY A 70 -3.52 1.29 -7.36
N TRP A 71 -3.90 0.61 -6.30
CA TRP A 71 -4.61 1.16 -5.14
C TRP A 71 -3.65 1.26 -3.95
N GLN A 72 -3.49 2.48 -3.42
CA GLN A 72 -2.55 2.81 -2.36
C GLN A 72 -3.24 3.13 -1.04
N GLU A 73 -2.52 2.89 0.07
CA GLU A 73 -2.90 3.34 1.40
C GLU A 73 -2.32 4.72 1.69
N LEU A 74 -3.17 5.75 1.78
CA LEU A 74 -2.78 7.13 2.07
C LEU A 74 -3.05 7.42 3.55
N PHE A 75 -2.01 7.42 4.37
CA PHE A 75 -2.14 7.65 5.81
C PHE A 75 -0.83 8.21 6.39
N PRO A 76 -0.89 9.15 7.38
CA PRO A 76 -2.05 9.69 8.06
C PRO A 76 -2.78 10.81 7.30
N ASN A 77 -2.19 11.39 6.26
CA ASN A 77 -2.81 12.43 5.44
C ASN A 77 -2.96 11.97 3.98
N GLY A 78 -4.03 12.41 3.34
CA GLY A 78 -4.25 12.22 1.91
C GLY A 78 -4.16 13.58 1.20
N GLY A 79 -3.05 13.85 0.48
CA GLY A 79 -2.84 15.12 -0.21
C GLY A 79 -1.49 15.74 0.07
N ALA A 80 -1.43 17.07 0.13
CA ALA A 80 -0.19 17.82 0.33
C ALA A 80 0.53 17.46 1.62
N SER A 81 1.85 17.62 1.63
CA SER A 81 2.65 17.56 2.85
C SER A 81 2.18 18.63 3.84
N CYS A 82 2.22 18.32 5.12
CA CYS A 82 1.80 19.22 6.19
C CYS A 82 2.66 19.05 7.44
N ILE A 83 2.53 19.99 8.38
CA ILE A 83 3.14 19.87 9.71
C ILE A 83 2.02 19.59 10.71
N HIS A 84 2.14 18.50 11.47
CA HIS A 84 1.22 18.14 12.52
C HIS A 84 1.98 17.86 13.80
N HIS A 85 1.68 18.61 14.89
CA HIS A 85 2.40 18.55 16.17
C HIS A 85 3.93 18.61 16.06
N GLY A 86 4.45 19.44 15.13
CA GLY A 86 5.87 19.61 14.89
C GLY A 86 6.54 18.53 14.03
N ALA A 87 5.82 17.49 13.66
CA ALA A 87 6.28 16.49 12.70
C ALA A 87 5.85 16.86 11.27
N GLU A 88 6.78 16.81 10.33
CA GLU A 88 6.48 16.96 8.92
C GLU A 88 5.94 15.63 8.37
N LEU A 89 4.71 15.66 7.89
CA LEU A 89 4.07 14.53 7.20
C LEU A 89 4.25 14.71 5.68
N PRO A 90 4.71 13.68 4.96
CA PRO A 90 4.98 13.79 3.54
C PRO A 90 3.70 13.83 2.72
N PHE A 91 3.83 14.15 1.44
CA PHE A 91 2.75 14.06 0.46
C PHE A 91 2.14 12.65 0.46
N HIS A 92 0.81 12.55 0.60
CA HIS A 92 0.05 11.32 0.70
C HIS A 92 0.39 10.42 1.90
N GLY A 93 0.98 11.01 2.93
CA GLY A 93 1.32 10.30 4.15
C GLY A 93 2.50 9.33 4.01
N GLU A 94 3.04 8.93 5.14
CA GLU A 94 4.21 8.06 5.15
C GLU A 94 3.90 6.58 4.86
N ALA A 95 2.66 6.13 5.09
CA ALA A 95 2.26 4.74 4.90
C ALA A 95 2.42 4.28 3.44
N SER A 96 2.10 5.17 2.48
CA SER A 96 2.17 4.88 1.04
C SER A 96 3.58 4.63 0.51
N MET A 97 4.61 5.10 1.22
CA MET A 97 6.02 4.97 0.84
C MET A 97 6.80 4.02 1.76
N SER A 98 6.21 3.60 2.87
CA SER A 98 6.84 2.69 3.82
C SER A 98 6.80 1.25 3.35
N PRO A 99 7.82 0.44 3.64
CA PRO A 99 7.73 -1.00 3.51
C PRO A 99 6.83 -1.55 4.64
N TRP A 100 5.94 -2.47 4.27
CA TRP A 100 5.07 -3.17 5.21
C TRP A 100 5.55 -4.60 5.42
N GLU A 101 5.54 -5.05 6.65
CA GLU A 101 5.69 -6.45 7.00
C GLU A 101 4.40 -7.21 6.66
N TRP A 102 4.49 -8.52 6.53
CA TRP A 102 3.33 -9.34 6.19
C TRP A 102 3.42 -10.74 6.76
N GLU A 103 2.27 -11.35 6.96
CA GLU A 103 2.14 -12.76 7.33
C GLU A 103 1.00 -13.41 6.54
N VAL A 104 1.17 -14.68 6.20
CA VAL A 104 0.13 -15.49 5.59
C VAL A 104 -0.79 -16.02 6.68
N LEU A 105 -2.10 -15.84 6.49
CA LEU A 105 -3.16 -16.38 7.32
C LEU A 105 -3.78 -17.59 6.63
N PRO A 106 -4.52 -18.45 7.35
CA PRO A 106 -5.23 -19.58 6.74
C PRO A 106 -6.21 -19.18 5.63
N ASP A 107 -6.75 -17.97 5.68
CA ASP A 107 -7.79 -17.43 4.80
C ASP A 107 -7.40 -16.14 4.07
N GLY A 108 -6.13 -15.73 4.15
CA GLY A 108 -5.70 -14.47 3.53
C GLY A 108 -4.28 -14.06 3.87
N VAL A 109 -4.04 -12.76 3.82
CA VAL A 109 -2.74 -12.15 4.18
C VAL A 109 -2.99 -10.92 5.04
N ARG A 110 -2.24 -10.77 6.12
CA ARG A 110 -2.18 -9.57 6.94
C ARG A 110 -0.90 -8.81 6.64
N PHE A 111 -1.03 -7.51 6.38
CA PHE A 111 0.06 -6.55 6.23
C PHE A 111 0.05 -5.61 7.42
N PHE A 112 1.22 -5.20 7.89
CA PHE A 112 1.31 -4.27 9.02
C PHE A 112 2.56 -3.40 8.92
N VAL A 113 2.44 -2.17 9.45
CA VAL A 113 3.53 -1.19 9.51
C VAL A 113 3.43 -0.34 10.76
N ARG A 114 4.56 -0.08 11.38
CA ARG A 114 4.70 0.97 12.38
C ARG A 114 5.27 2.21 11.72
N LEU A 115 4.53 3.31 11.79
CA LEU A 115 4.93 4.57 11.20
C LEU A 115 6.00 5.27 12.05
N VAL A 116 6.84 6.08 11.42
CA VAL A 116 8.00 6.71 12.05
C VAL A 116 7.71 8.14 12.48
N ARG A 117 7.02 8.91 11.61
CA ARG A 117 6.74 10.34 11.83
C ARG A 117 5.46 10.58 12.62
N SER A 118 4.55 9.64 12.58
CA SER A 118 3.30 9.66 13.31
C SER A 118 3.19 8.44 14.22
N PRO A 119 2.49 8.55 15.38
CA PRO A 119 2.49 7.51 16.41
C PRO A 119 1.49 6.39 16.10
N PHE A 120 1.46 5.91 14.86
CA PHE A 120 0.50 4.90 14.44
C PHE A 120 1.14 3.56 14.10
N THR A 121 0.37 2.50 14.34
CA THR A 121 0.51 1.22 13.68
C THR A 121 -0.70 1.01 12.78
N LEU A 122 -0.45 0.60 11.55
CA LEU A 122 -1.49 0.20 10.61
C LEU A 122 -1.44 -1.30 10.40
N GLU A 123 -2.62 -1.89 10.31
CA GLU A 123 -2.81 -3.28 9.91
C GLU A 123 -3.84 -3.32 8.79
N ARG A 124 -3.60 -4.16 7.79
CA ARG A 124 -4.53 -4.37 6.68
C ARG A 124 -4.60 -5.85 6.34
N THR A 125 -5.78 -6.46 6.52
CA THR A 125 -6.01 -7.85 6.20
C THR A 125 -6.79 -7.96 4.90
N MET A 126 -6.30 -8.79 3.99
CA MET A 126 -6.90 -9.05 2.69
C MET A 126 -7.33 -10.51 2.59
N ARG A 127 -8.58 -10.73 2.15
CA ARG A 127 -9.16 -12.07 1.94
C ARG A 127 -9.91 -12.12 0.63
N LEU A 128 -9.85 -13.27 -0.04
CA LEU A 128 -10.69 -13.57 -1.19
C LEU A 128 -11.87 -14.43 -0.76
N SER A 129 -13.09 -14.08 -1.23
CA SER A 129 -14.26 -14.92 -1.02
C SER A 129 -14.10 -16.26 -1.75
N PRO A 130 -14.42 -17.39 -1.13
CA PRO A 130 -14.44 -18.68 -1.83
C PRO A 130 -15.54 -18.75 -2.90
N ASP A 131 -16.63 -17.99 -2.73
CA ASP A 131 -17.86 -18.14 -3.51
C ASP A 131 -17.97 -17.16 -4.70
N GLY A 132 -16.96 -16.28 -4.90
CA GLY A 132 -17.07 -15.29 -5.96
C GLY A 132 -15.88 -14.32 -6.07
N PRO A 133 -15.96 -13.40 -7.03
CA PRO A 133 -14.90 -12.43 -7.30
C PRO A 133 -14.94 -11.25 -6.31
N VAL A 134 -14.79 -11.53 -5.03
CA VAL A 134 -14.82 -10.52 -3.96
C VAL A 134 -13.48 -10.52 -3.23
N LEU A 135 -12.84 -9.35 -3.19
CA LEU A 135 -11.72 -9.04 -2.32
C LEU A 135 -12.24 -8.23 -1.13
N THR A 136 -12.05 -8.74 0.07
CA THR A 136 -12.30 -8.00 1.32
C THR A 136 -10.99 -7.41 1.82
N VAL A 137 -11.00 -6.13 2.12
CA VAL A 137 -9.87 -5.40 2.71
C VAL A 137 -10.34 -4.77 4.02
N GLU A 138 -9.77 -5.23 5.13
CA GLU A 138 -10.05 -4.72 6.47
C GLU A 138 -8.84 -3.95 6.97
N GLY A 139 -9.02 -2.68 7.33
CA GLY A 139 -7.97 -1.81 7.86
C GLY A 139 -8.18 -1.51 9.34
N ARG A 140 -7.07 -1.43 10.09
CA ARG A 140 -7.03 -0.94 11.46
C ARG A 140 -5.88 0.06 11.61
N ALA A 141 -6.19 1.25 12.15
CA ALA A 141 -5.18 2.21 12.59
C ALA A 141 -5.22 2.30 14.12
N THR A 142 -4.07 2.13 14.77
CA THR A 142 -3.94 2.26 16.23
C THR A 142 -3.04 3.44 16.53
N ASN A 143 -3.58 4.44 17.25
CA ASN A 143 -2.82 5.58 17.74
C ASN A 143 -2.14 5.21 19.06
N HIS A 144 -0.82 5.21 19.10
CA HIS A 144 0.00 5.02 20.32
C HIS A 144 0.41 6.34 20.97
N GLY A 145 0.00 7.47 20.39
CA GLY A 145 0.22 8.79 20.93
C GLY A 145 -0.65 9.09 22.16
N ARG A 146 -0.33 10.19 22.82
CA ARG A 146 -1.05 10.64 24.03
C ARG A 146 -2.20 11.60 23.73
N VAL A 147 -2.30 12.05 22.49
CA VAL A 147 -3.30 13.02 22.04
C VAL A 147 -4.07 12.47 20.86
N PRO A 148 -5.34 12.89 20.69
CA PRO A 148 -6.08 12.61 19.45
C PRO A 148 -5.33 13.15 18.23
N PHE A 149 -5.54 12.52 17.10
CA PHE A 149 -5.02 12.94 15.81
C PHE A 149 -6.22 13.32 14.95
N GLU A 150 -6.31 14.60 14.56
CA GLU A 150 -7.42 15.15 13.77
C GLU A 150 -6.94 15.59 12.38
#